data_a7c6e50b2b89918d33ee55d7180a6945
#
_entry.id   a7c6e50b2b89918d33ee55d7180a6945
#
_cell.length_a   1.000
_cell.length_b   1.000
_cell.length_c   1.000
_cell.angle_alpha   90.00
_cell.angle_beta   90.00
_cell.angle_gamma   90.00
#
_symmetry.space_group_name_H-M   'P 1'
#
loop_
_entity.id
_entity.type
_entity.pdbx_description
1 polymer ?
#
loop_
_entity_poly.entity_id
_entity_poly.type
_entity_poly.pdbx_seq_one_letter_code
_entity_poly.pdbx_strand_id
1 'polypeptide(L)'
;ETLVMFRRLYSHGRDVDDVIRLCALEPLVGRDNRKLSGGQLQRLLLGIALVNDPQVLFLDEPTTGLDPQARHNFWDLIRAIKAERRTVLLTTHYMEEAYFLCDVVAIMDHGRIIAEGPPSRLLKEHFDDVVLELPRDEFGIDPATFPLPVLLAGDRVEISTADVELALRALLDRGIPVRHLQIRPRNLEDLFLELTGRELRT
;
A
#
# COMPACT_ATOMS: atom_id res chain seq x y z
N GLU A 1 -1.16 31.32 6.33
CA GLU A 1 -2.37 31.81 7.03
C GLU A 1 -3.18 30.65 7.60
N THR A 2 -3.54 29.62 6.80
CA THR A 2 -4.38 28.49 7.22
C THR A 2 -3.85 27.78 8.47
N LEU A 3 -2.58 27.34 8.46
CA LEU A 3 -1.97 26.68 9.62
C LEU A 3 -1.96 27.56 10.86
N VAL A 4 -1.67 28.86 10.70
CA VAL A 4 -1.70 29.85 11.80
C VAL A 4 -3.10 29.96 12.38
N MET A 5 -4.13 29.96 11.53
CA MET A 5 -5.53 30.01 11.97
C MET A 5 -5.87 28.77 12.81
N PHE A 6 -5.58 27.57 12.31
CA PHE A 6 -5.85 26.32 13.05
C PHE A 6 -5.02 26.24 14.33
N ARG A 7 -3.73 26.65 14.31
CA ARG A 7 -2.87 26.65 15.52
C ARG A 7 -3.45 27.51 16.64
N ARG A 8 -4.09 28.63 16.31
CA ARG A 8 -4.72 29.53 17.30
C ARG A 8 -5.96 28.95 17.99
N LEU A 9 -6.53 27.86 17.48
CA LEU A 9 -7.67 27.17 18.13
C LEU A 9 -7.25 26.36 19.35
N TYR A 10 -5.94 26.15 19.54
CA TYR A 10 -5.41 25.31 20.61
C TYR A 10 -4.49 26.12 21.52
N SER A 11 -4.59 25.87 22.83
CA SER A 11 -3.71 26.49 23.84
C SER A 11 -2.24 26.03 23.69
N HIS A 12 -2.04 24.79 23.27
CA HIS A 12 -0.73 24.18 23.03
C HIS A 12 -0.65 23.61 21.63
N GLY A 13 0.57 23.40 21.11
CA GLY A 13 0.78 22.78 19.81
C GLY A 13 2.16 23.09 19.26
N ARG A 14 2.41 22.57 18.06
CA ARG A 14 3.68 22.73 17.35
C ARG A 14 3.87 24.16 16.85
N ASP A 15 5.11 24.55 16.71
CA ASP A 15 5.47 25.70 15.93
C ASP A 15 5.01 25.53 14.48
N VAL A 16 4.45 26.60 13.89
CA VAL A 16 3.90 26.54 12.53
C VAL A 16 4.99 26.32 11.49
N ASP A 17 6.18 26.87 11.71
CA ASP A 17 7.30 26.72 10.79
C ASP A 17 7.85 25.29 10.83
N ASP A 18 7.81 24.63 11.99
CA ASP A 18 8.13 23.20 12.11
C ASP A 18 7.14 22.34 11.31
N VAL A 19 5.84 22.62 11.40
CA VAL A 19 4.81 21.92 10.62
C VAL A 19 4.99 22.15 9.12
N ILE A 20 5.32 23.39 8.72
CA ILE A 20 5.59 23.71 7.30
C ILE A 20 6.76 22.87 6.79
N ARG A 21 7.84 22.78 7.55
CA ARG A 21 9.01 21.95 7.17
C ARG A 21 8.66 20.47 7.14
N LEU A 22 8.04 19.95 8.21
CA LEU A 22 7.70 18.54 8.30
C LEU A 22 6.80 18.08 7.15
N CYS A 23 5.82 18.91 6.76
CA CYS A 23 4.88 18.58 5.68
C CYS A 23 5.36 19.03 4.29
N ALA A 24 6.61 19.52 4.16
CA ALA A 24 7.19 20.02 2.91
C ALA A 24 6.28 21.06 2.24
N LEU A 25 5.81 22.05 3.00
CA LEU A 25 4.88 23.08 2.55
C LEU A 25 5.57 24.41 2.20
N GLU A 26 6.88 24.53 2.37
CA GLU A 26 7.65 25.77 2.12
C GLU A 26 7.37 26.35 0.72
N PRO A 27 7.33 25.55 -0.39
CA PRO A 27 7.06 26.08 -1.72
C PRO A 27 5.63 26.56 -1.91
N LEU A 28 4.75 26.27 -0.95
CA LEU A 28 3.32 26.57 -1.01
C LEU A 28 2.93 27.78 -0.15
N VAL A 29 3.88 28.31 0.62
CA VAL A 29 3.64 29.49 1.45
C VAL A 29 3.21 30.67 0.58
N GLY A 30 2.06 31.27 0.93
CA GLY A 30 1.47 32.38 0.17
C GLY A 30 0.61 31.97 -1.03
N ARG A 31 0.49 30.68 -1.35
CA ARG A 31 -0.43 30.21 -2.41
C ARG A 31 -1.87 30.13 -1.90
N ASP A 32 -2.82 30.40 -2.80
CA ASP A 32 -4.25 30.17 -2.55
C ASP A 32 -4.52 28.64 -2.46
N ASN A 33 -5.13 28.21 -1.38
CA ASN A 33 -5.45 26.79 -1.14
C ASN A 33 -6.28 26.16 -2.27
N ARG A 34 -7.11 26.94 -2.95
CA ARG A 34 -7.92 26.50 -4.10
C ARG A 34 -7.09 26.12 -5.33
N LYS A 35 -5.82 26.52 -5.36
CA LYS A 35 -4.89 26.26 -6.48
C LYS A 35 -3.88 25.16 -6.16
N LEU A 36 -4.05 24.46 -5.04
CA LEU A 36 -3.20 23.34 -4.67
C LEU A 36 -3.58 22.10 -5.47
N SER A 37 -2.56 21.31 -5.87
CA SER A 37 -2.81 19.96 -6.38
C SER A 37 -3.33 19.05 -5.26
N GLY A 38 -3.89 17.87 -5.62
CA GLY A 38 -4.38 16.90 -4.64
C GLY A 38 -3.33 16.56 -3.58
N GLY A 39 -2.10 16.21 -3.98
CA GLY A 39 -1.02 15.90 -3.05
C GLY A 39 -0.56 17.10 -2.21
N GLN A 40 -0.61 18.30 -2.76
CA GLN A 40 -0.33 19.53 -2.00
C GLN A 40 -1.41 19.80 -0.96
N LEU A 41 -2.67 19.57 -1.31
CA LEU A 41 -3.78 19.70 -0.38
C LEU A 41 -3.70 18.66 0.74
N GLN A 42 -3.40 17.41 0.42
CA GLN A 42 -3.23 16.36 1.43
C GLN A 42 -2.11 16.68 2.42
N ARG A 43 -0.98 17.20 1.96
CA ARG A 43 0.10 17.68 2.85
C ARG A 43 -0.35 18.83 3.75
N LEU A 44 -1.16 19.76 3.23
CA LEU A 44 -1.72 20.85 4.03
C LEU A 44 -2.69 20.31 5.08
N LEU A 45 -3.57 19.35 4.73
CA LEU A 45 -4.51 18.72 5.66
C LEU A 45 -3.76 17.97 6.77
N LEU A 46 -2.70 17.24 6.41
CA LEU A 46 -1.82 16.60 7.37
C LEU A 46 -1.19 17.63 8.31
N GLY A 47 -0.70 18.75 7.77
CA GLY A 47 -0.16 19.86 8.56
C GLY A 47 -1.21 20.42 9.55
N ILE A 48 -2.46 20.60 9.11
CA ILE A 48 -3.56 21.05 9.97
C ILE A 48 -3.80 20.03 11.12
N ALA A 49 -3.76 18.73 10.84
CA ALA A 49 -3.90 17.70 11.84
C ALA A 49 -2.75 17.68 12.86
N LEU A 50 -1.57 18.18 12.48
CA LEU A 50 -0.36 18.16 13.32
C LEU A 50 -0.18 19.42 14.17
N VAL A 51 -0.88 20.54 13.88
CA VAL A 51 -0.64 21.82 14.58
C VAL A 51 -0.91 21.77 16.08
N ASN A 52 -1.79 20.87 16.57
CA ASN A 52 -2.09 20.70 17.98
C ASN A 52 -1.18 19.70 18.69
N ASP A 53 -0.14 19.21 18.01
CA ASP A 53 0.83 18.25 18.52
C ASP A 53 0.21 16.93 19.03
N PRO A 54 -0.61 16.23 18.21
CA PRO A 54 -1.36 15.07 18.64
C PRO A 54 -0.45 13.89 18.96
N GLN A 55 -0.81 13.08 19.98
CA GLN A 55 -0.16 11.80 20.26
C GLN A 55 -0.66 10.69 19.32
N VAL A 56 -1.90 10.81 18.85
CA VAL A 56 -2.54 9.86 17.95
C VAL A 56 -3.09 10.60 16.73
N LEU A 57 -2.79 10.13 15.55
CA LEU A 57 -3.23 10.67 14.27
C LEU A 57 -4.10 9.63 13.56
N PHE A 58 -5.30 10.04 13.14
CA PHE A 58 -6.20 9.23 12.34
C PHE A 58 -6.20 9.74 10.91
N LEU A 59 -5.92 8.86 9.97
CA LEU A 59 -5.87 9.16 8.55
C LEU A 59 -6.79 8.20 7.80
N ASP A 60 -7.83 8.75 7.19
CA ASP A 60 -8.80 7.97 6.43
C ASP A 60 -8.45 8.09 4.94
N GLU A 61 -8.00 6.96 4.35
CA GLU A 61 -7.58 6.85 2.93
C GLU A 61 -6.71 8.03 2.44
N PRO A 62 -5.61 8.37 3.13
CA PRO A 62 -4.93 9.66 2.94
C PRO A 62 -4.27 9.84 1.57
N THR A 63 -4.06 8.77 0.82
CA THR A 63 -3.39 8.81 -0.49
C THR A 63 -4.32 8.52 -1.66
N THR A 64 -5.63 8.37 -1.41
CA THR A 64 -6.61 8.13 -2.48
C THR A 64 -6.64 9.31 -3.47
N GLY A 65 -6.56 8.98 -4.76
CA GLY A 65 -6.54 9.96 -5.84
C GLY A 65 -5.20 10.68 -6.04
N LEU A 66 -4.14 10.29 -5.33
CA LEU A 66 -2.80 10.80 -5.58
C LEU A 66 -2.11 10.02 -6.71
N ASP A 67 -1.32 10.73 -7.51
CA ASP A 67 -0.37 10.07 -8.41
C ASP A 67 0.71 9.30 -7.63
N PRO A 68 1.39 8.32 -8.25
CA PRO A 68 2.38 7.48 -7.57
C PRO A 68 3.49 8.29 -6.86
N GLN A 69 3.99 9.35 -7.47
CA GLN A 69 5.05 10.17 -6.88
C GLN A 69 4.55 10.92 -5.65
N ALA A 70 3.35 11.52 -5.73
CA ALA A 70 2.73 12.23 -4.60
C ALA A 70 2.44 11.26 -3.45
N ARG A 71 2.04 10.01 -3.75
CA ARG A 71 1.81 8.95 -2.76
C ARG A 71 3.11 8.59 -2.02
N HIS A 72 4.19 8.32 -2.72
CA HIS A 72 5.49 8.04 -2.10
C HIS A 72 5.99 9.20 -1.23
N ASN A 73 5.87 10.42 -1.71
CA ASN A 73 6.23 11.61 -0.94
C ASN A 73 5.39 11.71 0.36
N PHE A 74 4.10 11.36 0.30
CA PHE A 74 3.23 11.34 1.47
C PHE A 74 3.64 10.23 2.46
N TRP A 75 4.04 9.04 1.98
CA TRP A 75 4.56 7.97 2.83
C TRP A 75 5.80 8.39 3.60
N ASP A 76 6.70 9.14 2.97
CA ASP A 76 7.90 9.65 3.66
C ASP A 76 7.54 10.60 4.79
N LEU A 77 6.49 11.42 4.63
CA LEU A 77 5.98 12.28 5.71
C LEU A 77 5.42 11.44 6.86
N ILE A 78 4.64 10.40 6.57
CA ILE A 78 4.11 9.51 7.61
C ILE A 78 5.24 8.81 8.36
N ARG A 79 6.29 8.35 7.66
CA ARG A 79 7.48 7.76 8.30
C ARG A 79 8.19 8.75 9.22
N ALA A 80 8.33 10.00 8.80
CA ALA A 80 8.93 11.06 9.64
C ALA A 80 8.09 11.31 10.91
N ILE A 81 6.76 11.34 10.80
CA ILE A 81 5.85 11.49 11.94
C ILE A 81 5.97 10.29 12.89
N LYS A 82 6.01 9.06 12.38
CA LYS A 82 6.22 7.84 13.18
C LYS A 82 7.57 7.86 13.93
N ALA A 83 8.62 8.38 13.29
CA ALA A 83 9.94 8.50 13.92
C ALA A 83 9.92 9.41 15.18
N GLU A 84 8.96 10.33 15.28
CA GLU A 84 8.71 11.11 16.49
C GLU A 84 7.93 10.36 17.57
N ARG A 85 7.77 9.04 17.46
CA ARG A 85 7.02 8.17 18.37
C ARG A 85 5.54 8.52 18.48
N ARG A 86 4.94 8.98 17.37
CA ARG A 86 3.49 9.20 17.27
C ARG A 86 2.80 7.92 16.86
N THR A 87 1.61 7.70 17.37
CA THR A 87 0.74 6.63 16.91
C THR A 87 -0.04 7.13 15.69
N VAL A 88 0.04 6.39 14.60
CA VAL A 88 -0.73 6.68 13.38
C VAL A 88 -1.66 5.49 13.13
N LEU A 89 -2.96 5.75 13.10
CA LEU A 89 -3.96 4.82 12.60
C LEU A 89 -4.41 5.30 11.23
N LEU A 90 -4.21 4.47 10.21
CA LEU A 90 -4.66 4.80 8.86
C LEU A 90 -5.58 3.70 8.31
N THR A 91 -6.56 4.11 7.52
CA THR A 91 -7.30 3.20 6.65
C THR A 91 -6.79 3.33 5.23
N THR A 92 -6.74 2.23 4.50
CA THR A 92 -6.36 2.23 3.10
C THR A 92 -6.89 0.98 2.40
N HIS A 93 -7.14 1.08 1.12
CA HIS A 93 -7.37 -0.06 0.23
C HIS A 93 -6.12 -0.39 -0.61
N TYR A 94 -5.03 0.38 -0.46
CA TYR A 94 -3.75 0.09 -1.10
C TYR A 94 -2.92 -0.84 -0.21
N MET A 95 -2.83 -2.11 -0.59
CA MET A 95 -2.09 -3.12 0.20
C MET A 95 -0.60 -2.82 0.31
N GLU A 96 -0.04 -2.17 -0.71
CA GLU A 96 1.34 -1.69 -0.70
C GLU A 96 1.56 -0.64 0.39
N GLU A 97 0.63 0.33 0.54
CA GLU A 97 0.67 1.33 1.59
C GLU A 97 0.65 0.70 2.99
N ALA A 98 -0.27 -0.24 3.21
CA ALA A 98 -0.35 -0.98 4.45
C ALA A 98 0.96 -1.75 4.75
N TYR A 99 1.53 -2.40 3.74
CA TYR A 99 2.78 -3.15 3.89
C TYR A 99 3.98 -2.26 4.26
N PHE A 100 4.10 -1.09 3.61
CA PHE A 100 5.27 -0.21 3.79
C PHE A 100 5.19 0.73 4.98
N LEU A 101 3.99 1.11 5.43
CA LEU A 101 3.81 2.10 6.49
C LEU A 101 3.46 1.50 7.85
N CYS A 102 2.73 0.38 7.88
CA CYS A 102 2.16 -0.14 9.10
C CYS A 102 3.09 -1.13 9.81
N ASP A 103 3.21 -1.01 11.12
CA ASP A 103 3.88 -1.99 11.97
C ASP A 103 2.96 -3.18 12.24
N VAL A 104 1.65 -2.92 12.28
CA VAL A 104 0.57 -3.89 12.41
C VAL A 104 -0.53 -3.51 11.42
N VAL A 105 -1.06 -4.48 10.70
CA VAL A 105 -2.25 -4.34 9.86
C VAL A 105 -3.39 -5.17 10.42
N ALA A 106 -4.62 -4.67 10.26
CA ALA A 106 -5.84 -5.41 10.52
C ALA A 106 -6.63 -5.51 9.22
N ILE A 107 -6.79 -6.72 8.68
CA ILE A 107 -7.60 -6.97 7.49
C ILE A 107 -9.06 -7.10 7.95
N MET A 108 -9.93 -6.30 7.34
CA MET A 108 -11.33 -6.26 7.70
C MET A 108 -12.21 -6.69 6.52
N ASP A 109 -13.14 -7.61 6.76
CA ASP A 109 -14.20 -7.98 5.81
C ASP A 109 -15.55 -8.01 6.54
N HIS A 110 -16.61 -7.51 5.89
CA HIS A 110 -17.97 -7.44 6.45
C HIS A 110 -18.04 -6.89 7.90
N GLY A 111 -17.23 -5.87 8.22
CA GLY A 111 -17.20 -5.22 9.54
C GLY A 111 -16.54 -6.05 10.63
N ARG A 112 -15.79 -7.11 10.28
CA ARG A 112 -15.03 -7.95 11.21
C ARG A 112 -13.56 -7.99 10.83
N ILE A 113 -12.70 -7.96 11.83
CA ILE A 113 -11.27 -8.21 11.63
C ILE A 113 -11.11 -9.72 11.40
N ILE A 114 -10.53 -10.09 10.27
CA ILE A 114 -10.30 -11.48 9.85
C ILE A 114 -8.83 -11.90 9.95
N ALA A 115 -7.92 -10.94 9.97
CA ALA A 115 -6.50 -11.15 10.29
C ALA A 115 -5.91 -9.88 10.89
N GLU A 116 -4.95 -10.04 11.81
CA GLU A 116 -4.25 -8.93 12.45
C GLU A 116 -2.82 -9.32 12.80
N GLY A 117 -1.88 -8.46 12.46
CA GLY A 117 -0.47 -8.68 12.80
C GLY A 117 0.50 -7.85 11.96
N PRO A 118 1.81 -7.97 12.21
CA PRO A 118 2.82 -7.41 11.32
C PRO A 118 2.69 -7.97 9.90
N PRO A 119 2.72 -7.13 8.85
CA PRO A 119 2.53 -7.57 7.46
C PRO A 119 3.39 -8.76 7.07
N SER A 120 4.68 -8.71 7.36
CA SER A 120 5.62 -9.79 7.01
C SER A 120 5.34 -11.10 7.76
N ARG A 121 4.78 -11.03 8.97
CA ARG A 121 4.39 -12.20 9.75
C ARG A 121 3.13 -12.84 9.15
N LEU A 122 2.12 -12.03 8.85
CA LEU A 122 0.89 -12.52 8.23
C LEU A 122 1.17 -13.27 6.93
N LEU A 123 2.05 -12.71 6.07
CA LEU A 123 2.42 -13.38 4.82
C LEU A 123 3.13 -14.72 5.06
N LYS A 124 4.04 -14.80 6.02
CA LYS A 124 4.76 -16.05 6.35
C LYS A 124 3.88 -17.12 7.00
N GLU A 125 2.83 -16.73 7.71
CA GLU A 125 1.90 -17.67 8.34
C GLU A 125 0.93 -18.27 7.33
N HIS A 126 0.66 -17.57 6.21
CA HIS A 126 -0.28 -18.01 5.19
C HIS A 126 0.39 -18.62 3.95
N PHE A 127 1.62 -18.20 3.63
CA PHE A 127 2.28 -18.57 2.39
C PHE A 127 3.69 -19.10 2.61
N ASP A 128 3.97 -20.24 2.01
CA ASP A 128 5.31 -20.82 1.85
C ASP A 128 5.74 -20.89 0.39
N ASP A 129 4.94 -20.32 -0.53
CA ASP A 129 5.10 -20.34 -1.97
C ASP A 129 5.43 -18.94 -2.54
N VAL A 130 5.73 -18.95 -3.83
CA VAL A 130 5.87 -17.75 -4.66
C VAL A 130 4.95 -17.83 -5.87
N VAL A 131 4.74 -16.70 -6.53
CA VAL A 131 3.94 -16.61 -7.74
C VAL A 131 4.86 -16.38 -8.95
N LEU A 132 4.71 -17.23 -9.96
CA LEU A 132 5.29 -17.03 -11.28
C LEU A 132 4.22 -16.42 -12.18
N GLU A 133 4.51 -15.25 -12.74
CA GLU A 133 3.62 -14.51 -13.62
C GLU A 133 4.18 -14.49 -15.04
N LEU A 134 3.33 -14.78 -16.03
CA LEU A 134 3.69 -14.65 -17.42
C LEU A 134 2.48 -14.16 -18.24
N PRO A 135 2.69 -13.55 -19.43
CA PRO A 135 1.61 -13.15 -20.31
C PRO A 135 0.74 -14.36 -20.73
N ARG A 136 -0.57 -14.16 -20.73
CA ARG A 136 -1.54 -15.23 -21.04
C ARG A 136 -1.39 -15.77 -22.48
N ASP A 137 -1.04 -14.93 -23.42
CA ASP A 137 -0.81 -15.32 -24.81
C ASP A 137 0.44 -16.20 -24.98
N GLU A 138 1.43 -16.07 -24.09
CA GLU A 138 2.61 -16.93 -24.08
C GLU A 138 2.37 -18.27 -23.39
N PHE A 139 1.41 -18.37 -22.46
CA PHE A 139 1.10 -19.63 -21.78
C PHE A 139 0.51 -20.68 -22.76
N GLY A 140 -0.40 -20.30 -23.60
CA GLY A 140 -0.85 -21.02 -24.82
C GLY A 140 -1.44 -22.41 -24.64
N ILE A 141 -1.59 -22.91 -23.41
CA ILE A 141 -2.17 -24.23 -23.09
C ILE A 141 -3.38 -24.08 -22.15
N ASP A 142 -4.17 -25.13 -22.04
CA ASP A 142 -5.25 -25.18 -21.06
C ASP A 142 -4.65 -25.21 -19.63
N PRO A 143 -4.96 -24.25 -18.74
CA PRO A 143 -4.50 -24.22 -17.35
C PRO A 143 -4.76 -25.54 -16.59
N ALA A 144 -5.86 -26.22 -16.88
CA ALA A 144 -6.20 -27.49 -16.23
C ALA A 144 -5.22 -28.63 -16.56
N THR A 145 -4.42 -28.50 -17.61
CA THR A 145 -3.40 -29.50 -18.02
C THR A 145 -2.03 -29.23 -17.40
N PHE A 146 -1.85 -28.09 -16.76
CA PHE A 146 -0.59 -27.74 -16.12
C PHE A 146 -0.46 -28.44 -14.75
N PRO A 147 0.73 -28.93 -14.36
CA PRO A 147 0.89 -29.77 -13.16
C PRO A 147 0.87 -28.98 -11.83
N LEU A 148 0.84 -27.65 -11.89
CA LEU A 148 0.79 -26.75 -10.74
C LEU A 148 -0.49 -25.92 -10.78
N PRO A 149 -0.94 -25.35 -9.65
CA PRO A 149 -2.07 -24.43 -9.63
C PRO A 149 -1.84 -23.21 -10.53
N VAL A 150 -2.80 -22.96 -11.41
CA VAL A 150 -2.77 -21.86 -12.38
C VAL A 150 -4.02 -21.02 -12.20
N LEU A 151 -3.82 -19.70 -12.02
CA LEU A 151 -4.88 -18.70 -11.99
C LEU A 151 -4.79 -17.84 -13.25
N LEU A 152 -5.93 -17.56 -13.88
CA LEU A 152 -6.01 -16.59 -14.98
C LEU A 152 -6.38 -15.22 -14.41
N ALA A 153 -5.46 -14.28 -14.43
CA ALA A 153 -5.61 -12.92 -13.93
C ALA A 153 -5.54 -11.92 -15.12
N GLY A 154 -6.69 -11.65 -15.73
CA GLY A 154 -6.78 -10.74 -16.88
C GLY A 154 -5.95 -11.21 -18.08
N ASP A 155 -4.91 -10.44 -18.41
CA ASP A 155 -3.95 -10.72 -19.49
C ASP A 155 -2.73 -11.54 -19.02
N ARG A 156 -2.70 -11.97 -17.76
CA ARG A 156 -1.63 -12.75 -17.15
C ARG A 156 -2.10 -14.12 -16.70
N VAL A 157 -1.13 -14.99 -16.54
CA VAL A 157 -1.26 -16.28 -15.87
C VAL A 157 -0.37 -16.25 -14.65
N GLU A 158 -0.92 -16.67 -13.52
CA GLU A 158 -0.21 -16.82 -12.25
C GLU A 158 -0.10 -18.29 -11.90
N ILE A 159 1.10 -18.75 -11.61
CA ILE A 159 1.42 -20.11 -11.20
C ILE A 159 1.96 -20.08 -9.77
N SER A 160 1.29 -20.73 -8.85
CA SER A 160 1.70 -20.81 -7.45
C SER A 160 2.60 -22.01 -7.23
N THR A 161 3.76 -21.82 -6.60
CA THR A 161 4.70 -22.91 -6.33
C THR A 161 5.63 -22.60 -5.16
N ALA A 162 5.91 -23.62 -4.34
CA ALA A 162 7.00 -23.60 -3.36
C ALA A 162 8.35 -24.01 -4.01
N ASP A 163 8.32 -24.66 -5.17
CA ASP A 163 9.49 -25.11 -5.92
C ASP A 163 9.56 -24.43 -7.29
N VAL A 164 10.36 -23.34 -7.35
CA VAL A 164 10.56 -22.56 -8.58
C VAL A 164 11.23 -23.39 -9.68
N GLU A 165 12.16 -24.29 -9.33
CA GLU A 165 12.86 -25.10 -10.32
C GLU A 165 11.90 -26.08 -11.01
N LEU A 166 11.02 -26.72 -10.24
CA LEU A 166 9.99 -27.59 -10.76
C LEU A 166 9.03 -26.84 -11.71
N ALA A 167 8.61 -25.64 -11.31
CA ALA A 167 7.73 -24.80 -12.14
C ALA A 167 8.39 -24.39 -13.46
N LEU A 168 9.65 -23.97 -13.41
CA LEU A 168 10.43 -23.62 -14.62
C LEU A 168 10.61 -24.80 -15.55
N ARG A 169 10.95 -25.98 -15.04
CA ARG A 169 11.04 -27.21 -15.84
C ARG A 169 9.70 -27.53 -16.49
N ALA A 170 8.60 -27.45 -15.74
CA ALA A 170 7.27 -27.73 -16.27
C ALA A 170 6.86 -26.79 -17.42
N LEU A 171 7.28 -25.50 -17.36
CA LEU A 171 7.09 -24.53 -18.45
C LEU A 171 7.92 -24.88 -19.68
N LEU A 172 9.22 -25.11 -19.49
CA LEU A 172 10.16 -25.40 -20.58
C LEU A 172 9.83 -26.72 -21.30
N ASP A 173 9.47 -27.77 -20.58
CA ASP A 173 9.10 -29.07 -21.13
C ASP A 173 7.85 -29.00 -22.05
N ARG A 174 7.00 -27.97 -21.83
CA ARG A 174 5.82 -27.71 -22.63
C ARG A 174 6.05 -26.68 -23.73
N GLY A 175 7.29 -26.20 -23.88
CA GLY A 175 7.66 -25.19 -24.88
C GLY A 175 7.11 -23.79 -24.56
N ILE A 176 6.70 -23.53 -23.31
CA ILE A 176 6.20 -22.22 -22.91
C ILE A 176 7.40 -21.28 -22.71
N PRO A 177 7.42 -20.13 -23.39
CA PRO A 177 8.54 -19.21 -23.29
C PRO A 177 8.59 -18.55 -21.88
N VAL A 178 9.80 -18.39 -21.36
CA VAL A 178 10.04 -17.77 -20.05
C VAL A 178 10.67 -16.37 -20.16
N ARG A 179 10.60 -15.74 -21.33
CA ARG A 179 11.23 -14.44 -21.57
C ARG A 179 10.64 -13.31 -20.72
N HIS A 180 9.34 -13.34 -20.53
CA HIS A 180 8.60 -12.34 -19.77
C HIS A 180 8.10 -12.87 -18.44
N LEU A 181 8.62 -14.03 -18.03
CA LEU A 181 8.33 -14.61 -16.74
C LEU A 181 8.86 -13.69 -15.62
N GLN A 182 8.00 -13.41 -14.66
CA GLN A 182 8.35 -12.71 -13.43
C GLN A 182 8.10 -13.64 -12.24
N ILE A 183 8.96 -13.58 -11.25
CA ILE A 183 8.79 -14.33 -10.01
C ILE A 183 8.65 -13.31 -8.90
N ARG A 184 7.53 -13.34 -8.20
CA ARG A 184 7.28 -12.46 -7.08
C ARG A 184 6.93 -13.21 -5.81
N PRO A 185 7.30 -12.70 -4.63
CA PRO A 185 6.75 -13.20 -3.37
C PRO A 185 5.25 -12.88 -3.29
N ARG A 186 4.55 -13.58 -2.40
CA ARG A 186 3.20 -13.23 -2.01
C ARG A 186 3.16 -11.86 -1.33
N ASN A 187 2.05 -11.17 -1.51
CA ASN A 187 1.83 -9.83 -0.94
C ASN A 187 0.50 -9.76 -0.15
N LEU A 188 0.19 -8.61 0.44
CA LEU A 188 -1.04 -8.45 1.22
C LEU A 188 -2.31 -8.51 0.35
N GLU A 189 -2.22 -8.26 -0.96
CA GLU A 189 -3.34 -8.42 -1.88
C GLU A 189 -3.67 -9.90 -2.06
N ASP A 190 -2.65 -10.75 -2.27
CA ASP A 190 -2.83 -12.21 -2.30
C ASP A 190 -3.47 -12.71 -1.00
N LEU A 191 -3.03 -12.19 0.15
CA LEU A 191 -3.58 -12.56 1.46
C LEU A 191 -5.05 -12.14 1.59
N PHE A 192 -5.38 -10.92 1.16
CA PHE A 192 -6.76 -10.44 1.20
C PHE A 192 -7.67 -11.32 0.34
N LEU A 193 -7.24 -11.66 -0.88
CA LEU A 193 -7.98 -12.52 -1.79
C LEU A 193 -8.19 -13.93 -1.22
N GLU A 194 -7.14 -14.50 -0.62
CA GLU A 194 -7.23 -15.81 0.04
C GLU A 194 -8.23 -15.81 1.19
N LEU A 195 -8.15 -14.83 2.09
CA LEU A 195 -9.00 -14.77 3.27
C LEU A 195 -10.47 -14.44 2.94
N THR A 196 -10.71 -13.64 1.91
CA THR A 196 -12.07 -13.21 1.55
C THR A 196 -12.70 -14.04 0.44
N GLY A 197 -11.92 -14.80 -0.33
CA GLY A 197 -12.37 -15.52 -1.53
C GLY A 197 -12.91 -14.60 -2.63
N ARG A 198 -12.51 -13.31 -2.65
CA ARG A 198 -13.05 -12.29 -3.56
C ARG A 198 -11.94 -11.44 -4.13
N GLU A 199 -12.12 -11.00 -5.38
CA GLU A 199 -11.31 -9.92 -5.95
C GLU A 199 -11.55 -8.61 -5.18
N LEU A 200 -10.48 -7.79 -5.07
CA LEU A 200 -10.59 -6.45 -4.51
C LEU A 200 -11.65 -5.67 -5.30
N ARG A 201 -12.63 -5.14 -4.59
CA ARG A 201 -13.63 -4.25 -5.21
C ARG A 201 -12.97 -2.90 -5.45
N THR A 202 -12.66 -2.62 -6.70
CA THR A 202 -12.26 -1.28 -7.19
C THR A 202 -13.44 -0.33 -7.23
#